data_c554878461fb0ab5b478c0cec12a0e04
#
_entry.id   c554878461fb0ab5b478c0cec12a0e04
#
_cell.length_a   1.000
_cell.length_b   1.000
_cell.length_c   1.000
_cell.angle_alpha   90.00
_cell.angle_beta   90.00
_cell.angle_gamma   90.00
#
_symmetry.space_group_name_H-M   'P 1'
#
loop_
_entity.id
_entity.type
_entity.pdbx_description
1 polymer ?
#
loop_
_entity_poly.entity_id
_entity_poly.type
_entity_poly.pdbx_seq_one_letter_code
_entity_poly.pdbx_strand_id
1 'polypeptide(L)'
;GEGDAQQRDAETEILMDYIQNNMNRQGNYLILGDLNVYNSDEPAFQNIIQPGNSIYRFYEPVDQLGEWHNNDTYRYYHTQSTHTSGGCYSGGGMDDRFDFILGSNYIMDGTLGMQYIDGTYEALGQDGSNFNGSLNRTQNGSVPDDIANALYNISDHLPVAMHIQVNKNPG
;
A
#
# COMPACT_ATOMS: atom_id res chain seq x y z
N GLY A 1 5.99 -13.83 11.80
CA GLY A 1 6.25 -13.98 13.25
C GLY A 1 7.08 -12.82 13.82
N GLU A 2 7.39 -12.85 15.11
CA GLU A 2 8.13 -11.74 15.78
C GLU A 2 9.50 -11.47 15.13
N GLY A 3 10.21 -12.52 14.68
CA GLY A 3 11.47 -12.38 13.96
C GLY A 3 11.34 -11.66 12.63
N ASP A 4 10.24 -11.87 11.93
CA ASP A 4 9.99 -11.23 10.63
C ASP A 4 9.67 -9.73 10.82
N ALA A 5 8.96 -9.37 11.89
CA ALA A 5 8.69 -7.96 12.23
C ALA A 5 9.98 -7.20 12.59
N GLN A 6 10.88 -7.84 13.35
CA GLN A 6 12.19 -7.26 13.68
C GLN A 6 13.06 -7.10 12.44
N GLN A 7 13.00 -8.04 11.49
CA GLN A 7 13.71 -7.93 10.23
C GLN A 7 13.20 -6.76 9.39
N ARG A 8 11.87 -6.63 9.23
CA ARG A 8 11.25 -5.50 8.51
C ARG A 8 11.64 -4.15 9.12
N ASP A 9 11.64 -4.07 10.46
CA ASP A 9 12.06 -2.86 11.18
C ASP A 9 13.49 -2.47 10.82
N ALA A 10 14.44 -3.39 10.96
CA ALA A 10 15.84 -3.15 10.62
C ALA A 10 16.03 -2.76 9.13
N GLU A 11 15.31 -3.40 8.21
CA GLU A 11 15.39 -3.11 6.77
C GLU A 11 14.86 -1.71 6.46
N THR A 12 13.76 -1.30 7.08
CA THR A 12 13.19 0.05 6.87
C THR A 12 14.02 1.14 7.55
N GLU A 13 14.65 0.88 8.69
CA GLU A 13 15.65 1.79 9.27
C GLU A 13 16.80 2.05 8.30
N ILE A 14 17.39 1.00 7.73
CA ILE A 14 18.48 1.11 6.75
C ILE A 14 18.05 1.89 5.52
N LEU A 15 16.83 1.62 5.00
CA LEU A 15 16.27 2.34 3.86
C LEU A 15 16.13 3.83 4.16
N MET A 16 15.55 4.18 5.30
CA MET A 16 15.30 5.57 5.67
C MET A 16 16.60 6.32 5.99
N ASP A 17 17.57 5.66 6.59
CA ASP A 17 18.93 6.20 6.77
C ASP A 17 19.60 6.48 5.43
N TYR A 18 19.47 5.58 4.46
CA TYR A 18 20.00 5.81 3.12
C TYR A 18 19.33 7.00 2.44
N ILE A 19 18.01 7.10 2.50
CA ILE A 19 17.23 8.22 1.94
C ILE A 19 17.70 9.54 2.57
N GLN A 20 17.81 9.61 3.89
CA GLN A 20 18.21 10.82 4.62
C GLN A 20 19.63 11.28 4.29
N ASN A 21 20.53 10.35 4.04
CA ASN A 21 21.96 10.66 3.81
C ASN A 21 22.32 10.89 2.35
N ASN A 22 21.52 10.38 1.39
CA ASN A 22 21.90 10.34 -0.03
C ASN A 22 20.91 11.02 -0.97
N MET A 23 19.66 11.24 -0.55
CA MET A 23 18.65 11.83 -1.44
C MET A 23 18.44 13.32 -1.16
N ASN A 24 18.03 14.05 -2.19
CA ASN A 24 17.71 15.46 -2.02
C ASN A 24 16.50 15.62 -1.09
N ARG A 25 16.54 16.61 -0.19
CA ARG A 25 15.41 16.95 0.69
C ARG A 25 14.15 17.35 -0.08
N GLN A 26 14.33 17.95 -1.27
CA GLN A 26 13.24 18.35 -2.15
C GLN A 26 13.18 17.39 -3.34
N GLY A 27 12.17 16.53 -3.36
CA GLY A 27 11.99 15.57 -4.43
C GLY A 27 10.62 14.91 -4.41
N ASN A 28 10.16 14.55 -5.60
CA ASN A 28 8.98 13.73 -5.79
C ASN A 28 9.39 12.27 -5.63
N TYR A 29 9.19 11.70 -4.44
CA TYR A 29 9.56 10.33 -4.12
C TYR A 29 8.35 9.49 -3.78
N LEU A 30 8.39 8.22 -4.15
CA LEU A 30 7.42 7.19 -3.80
C LEU A 30 8.15 6.00 -3.17
N ILE A 31 7.56 5.45 -2.11
CA ILE A 31 7.86 4.09 -1.64
C ILE A 31 6.63 3.25 -1.99
N LEU A 32 6.82 2.16 -2.71
CA LEU A 32 5.72 1.31 -3.15
C LEU A 32 6.10 -0.17 -3.15
N GLY A 33 5.13 -1.01 -2.86
CA GLY A 33 5.25 -2.46 -2.85
C GLY A 33 4.60 -3.12 -1.65
N ASP A 34 4.86 -4.41 -1.51
CA ASP A 34 4.46 -5.21 -0.36
C ASP A 34 5.38 -4.89 0.84
N LEU A 35 4.82 -4.24 1.86
CA LEU A 35 5.52 -3.94 3.11
C LEU A 35 5.32 -5.04 4.16
N ASN A 36 4.41 -5.97 3.93
CA ASN A 36 4.11 -7.13 4.78
C ASN A 36 3.87 -6.75 6.26
N VAL A 37 3.18 -5.62 6.50
CA VAL A 37 2.85 -5.08 7.83
C VAL A 37 1.38 -5.29 8.13
N TYR A 38 1.04 -5.70 9.35
CA TYR A 38 -0.33 -6.00 9.76
C TYR A 38 -1.08 -4.77 10.30
N ASN A 39 -0.35 -3.78 10.78
CA ASN A 39 -0.92 -2.55 11.32
C ASN A 39 0.03 -1.35 11.14
N SER A 40 -0.53 -0.14 11.29
CA SER A 40 0.24 1.09 11.15
C SER A 40 1.24 1.35 12.28
N ASP A 41 1.11 0.67 13.42
CA ASP A 41 1.95 0.89 14.60
C ASP A 41 3.21 0.01 14.58
N GLU A 42 3.33 -0.89 13.58
CA GLU A 42 4.57 -1.65 13.41
C GLU A 42 5.76 -0.70 13.19
N PRO A 43 6.90 -0.93 13.90
CA PRO A 43 8.08 -0.09 13.76
C PRO A 43 8.53 0.12 12.31
N ALA A 44 8.48 -0.93 11.49
CA ALA A 44 8.80 -0.86 10.07
C ALA A 44 7.97 0.19 9.30
N PHE A 45 6.67 0.29 9.58
CA PHE A 45 5.81 1.28 8.97
C PHE A 45 6.04 2.67 9.55
N GLN A 46 6.23 2.75 10.88
CA GLN A 46 6.51 3.99 11.58
C GLN A 46 7.83 4.64 11.14
N ASN A 47 8.87 3.86 10.86
CA ASN A 47 10.13 4.37 10.30
C ASN A 47 9.92 5.18 9.02
N ILE A 48 8.94 4.80 8.20
CA ILE A 48 8.63 5.44 6.92
C ILE A 48 7.72 6.66 7.11
N ILE A 49 6.66 6.52 7.91
CA ILE A 49 5.64 7.59 8.04
C ILE A 49 5.91 8.58 9.18
N GLN A 50 6.79 8.22 10.12
CA GLN A 50 7.22 9.11 11.22
C GLN A 50 8.73 9.02 11.47
N PRO A 51 9.57 9.25 10.45
CA PRO A 51 11.02 9.19 10.63
C PRO A 51 11.50 10.26 11.61
N GLY A 52 12.66 10.03 12.22
CA GLY A 52 13.28 10.99 13.13
C GLY A 52 13.51 12.38 12.52
N ASN A 53 13.71 12.45 11.20
CA ASN A 53 13.74 13.70 10.44
C ASN A 53 12.47 13.80 9.56
N SER A 54 11.51 14.60 9.99
CA SER A 54 10.20 14.75 9.35
C SER A 54 10.23 15.30 7.90
N ILE A 55 11.35 15.85 7.44
CA ILE A 55 11.53 16.29 6.05
C ILE A 55 11.48 15.10 5.07
N TYR A 56 11.88 13.92 5.54
CA TYR A 56 11.88 12.67 4.77
C TYR A 56 10.68 11.77 5.05
N ARG A 57 9.65 12.31 5.68
CA ARG A 57 8.39 11.62 5.94
C ARG A 57 7.69 11.26 4.63
N PHE A 58 7.22 10.02 4.55
CA PHE A 58 6.26 9.59 3.54
C PHE A 58 4.85 9.58 4.13
N TYR A 59 3.88 9.81 3.29
CA TYR A 59 2.47 9.93 3.67
C TYR A 59 1.66 8.78 3.06
N GLU A 60 0.76 8.24 3.83
CA GLU A 60 -0.25 7.29 3.39
C GLU A 60 -1.41 8.08 2.74
N PRO A 61 -1.67 7.91 1.43
CA PRO A 61 -2.52 8.84 0.67
C PRO A 61 -3.99 8.89 1.07
N VAL A 62 -4.51 7.82 1.69
CA VAL A 62 -5.95 7.71 2.01
C VAL A 62 -6.25 7.86 3.50
N ASP A 63 -5.22 8.12 4.32
CA ASP A 63 -5.33 8.30 5.78
C ASP A 63 -6.08 7.16 6.49
N GLN A 64 -5.81 5.91 6.04
CA GLN A 64 -6.42 4.70 6.59
C GLN A 64 -5.42 3.94 7.46
N LEU A 65 -4.93 4.62 8.50
CA LEU A 65 -4.02 4.03 9.49
C LEU A 65 -4.82 3.20 10.51
N GLY A 66 -4.22 2.12 11.01
CA GLY A 66 -4.80 1.28 12.06
C GLY A 66 -4.39 -0.18 11.99
N GLU A 67 -5.18 -1.03 12.62
CA GLU A 67 -5.04 -2.49 12.62
C GLU A 67 -5.76 -3.06 11.39
N TRP A 68 -5.00 -3.44 10.36
CA TRP A 68 -5.56 -3.87 9.08
C TRP A 68 -5.90 -5.36 9.04
N HIS A 69 -5.08 -6.19 9.71
CA HIS A 69 -5.23 -7.63 9.69
C HIS A 69 -6.58 -8.08 10.24
N ASN A 70 -7.30 -8.86 9.43
CA ASN A 70 -8.60 -9.45 9.77
C ASN A 70 -9.62 -8.43 10.31
N ASN A 71 -9.61 -7.21 9.77
CA ASN A 71 -10.46 -6.11 10.22
C ASN A 71 -11.35 -5.59 9.09
N ASP A 72 -12.63 -5.91 9.15
CA ASP A 72 -13.64 -5.55 8.14
C ASP A 72 -13.78 -4.04 7.90
N THR A 73 -13.37 -3.20 8.87
CA THR A 73 -13.36 -1.74 8.71
C THR A 73 -12.49 -1.30 7.52
N TYR A 74 -11.40 -2.03 7.24
CA TYR A 74 -10.45 -1.73 6.17
C TYR A 74 -10.65 -2.57 4.92
N ARG A 75 -11.74 -3.32 4.79
CA ARG A 75 -12.01 -4.27 3.70
C ARG A 75 -11.85 -3.70 2.28
N TYR A 76 -12.02 -2.38 2.10
CA TYR A 76 -11.83 -1.72 0.80
C TYR A 76 -10.36 -1.46 0.46
N TYR A 77 -9.45 -1.70 1.40
CA TYR A 77 -8.01 -1.48 1.26
C TYR A 77 -7.20 -2.76 1.36
N HIS A 78 -7.83 -3.90 1.68
CA HIS A 78 -7.12 -5.18 1.72
C HIS A 78 -6.61 -5.57 0.33
N THR A 79 -5.38 -6.05 0.28
CA THR A 79 -4.71 -6.46 -0.97
C THR A 79 -4.38 -7.94 -1.01
N GLN A 80 -4.37 -8.66 0.13
CA GLN A 80 -4.11 -10.08 0.24
C GLN A 80 -5.14 -10.77 1.18
N SER A 81 -5.50 -12.04 0.98
CA SER A 81 -5.16 -12.86 -0.18
C SER A 81 -6.35 -12.96 -1.12
N THR A 82 -6.09 -12.93 -2.44
CA THR A 82 -7.12 -13.23 -3.45
C THR A 82 -7.67 -14.66 -3.33
N HIS A 83 -6.99 -15.52 -2.57
CA HIS A 83 -7.30 -16.95 -2.39
C HIS A 83 -7.60 -17.30 -0.93
N THR A 84 -8.54 -18.20 -0.69
CA THR A 84 -8.81 -18.73 0.66
C THR A 84 -7.97 -19.94 1.00
N SER A 85 -7.41 -20.64 0.04
CA SER A 85 -6.61 -21.85 0.24
C SER A 85 -5.60 -22.04 -0.89
N GLY A 86 -4.54 -22.69 -0.51
CA GLY A 86 -3.28 -23.05 -1.05
C GLY A 86 -3.07 -23.32 -2.54
N GLY A 87 -2.10 -24.09 -2.87
CA GLY A 87 -1.40 -24.25 -4.12
C GLY A 87 -0.10 -23.48 -4.07
N CYS A 88 0.13 -22.60 -5.07
CA CYS A 88 1.29 -21.71 -5.09
C CYS A 88 1.02 -20.32 -4.45
N TYR A 89 -0.17 -20.11 -3.91
CA TYR A 89 -0.65 -18.83 -3.37
C TYR A 89 -0.79 -18.89 -1.85
N SER A 90 -0.65 -17.75 -1.17
CA SER A 90 -1.07 -17.63 0.21
C SER A 90 -2.59 -17.81 0.32
N GLY A 91 -3.06 -18.48 1.36
CA GLY A 91 -4.48 -18.58 1.67
C GLY A 91 -4.89 -17.50 2.68
N GLY A 92 -6.11 -17.61 3.19
CA GLY A 92 -6.67 -16.71 4.22
C GLY A 92 -7.88 -15.94 3.71
N GLY A 93 -7.83 -15.49 2.49
CA GLY A 93 -8.83 -14.60 1.90
C GLY A 93 -8.43 -13.13 2.01
N MET A 94 -9.32 -12.25 1.56
CA MET A 94 -9.07 -10.80 1.51
C MET A 94 -9.22 -10.18 2.89
N ASP A 95 -8.14 -10.16 3.70
CA ASP A 95 -8.17 -9.67 5.08
C ASP A 95 -6.91 -8.93 5.53
N ASP A 96 -5.91 -8.77 4.63
CA ASP A 96 -4.67 -8.07 4.89
C ASP A 96 -4.41 -6.92 3.90
N ARG A 97 -3.86 -5.81 4.42
CA ARG A 97 -3.36 -4.68 3.62
C ARG A 97 -1.85 -4.68 3.66
N PHE A 98 -1.21 -5.27 2.66
CA PHE A 98 0.26 -5.40 2.61
C PHE A 98 0.90 -4.50 1.56
N ASP A 99 0.13 -4.12 0.52
CA ASP A 99 0.63 -3.35 -0.61
C ASP A 99 0.28 -1.88 -0.47
N PHE A 100 1.27 -1.03 -0.63
CA PHE A 100 1.15 0.41 -0.44
C PHE A 100 1.79 1.21 -1.57
N ILE A 101 1.31 2.44 -1.76
CA ILE A 101 2.03 3.52 -2.42
C ILE A 101 2.05 4.69 -1.43
N LEU A 102 3.23 5.02 -0.93
CA LEU A 102 3.45 6.11 0.01
C LEU A 102 4.17 7.25 -0.73
N GLY A 103 3.69 8.47 -0.56
CA GLY A 103 4.21 9.66 -1.25
C GLY A 103 5.00 10.58 -0.33
N SER A 104 6.08 11.18 -0.85
CA SER A 104 6.75 12.30 -0.19
C SER A 104 5.80 13.50 -0.06
N ASN A 105 6.10 14.45 0.85
CA ASN A 105 5.32 15.67 0.99
C ASN A 105 5.08 16.38 -0.35
N TYR A 106 6.08 16.44 -1.21
CA TYR A 106 6.01 17.12 -2.50
C TYR A 106 5.08 16.46 -3.52
N ILE A 107 4.88 15.13 -3.44
CA ILE A 107 3.85 14.40 -4.18
C ILE A 107 2.46 14.71 -3.60
N MET A 108 2.34 14.82 -2.27
CA MET A 108 1.04 15.08 -1.64
C MET A 108 0.56 16.51 -1.86
N ASP A 109 1.46 17.52 -1.79
CA ASP A 109 1.11 18.95 -1.91
C ASP A 109 1.27 19.53 -3.32
N GLY A 110 1.95 18.84 -4.25
CA GLY A 110 2.12 19.26 -5.64
C GLY A 110 3.18 20.35 -5.86
N THR A 111 3.94 20.73 -4.84
CA THR A 111 4.86 21.90 -4.89
C THR A 111 5.98 21.75 -5.91
N LEU A 112 6.36 20.51 -6.26
CA LEU A 112 7.41 20.23 -7.26
C LEU A 112 6.85 19.75 -8.60
N GLY A 113 5.59 20.10 -8.92
CA GLY A 113 5.00 19.84 -10.23
C GLY A 113 4.48 18.42 -10.46
N MET A 114 4.56 17.53 -9.48
CA MET A 114 3.86 16.25 -9.46
C MET A 114 2.96 16.21 -8.24
N GLN A 115 1.67 15.86 -8.44
CA GLN A 115 0.70 15.86 -7.36
C GLN A 115 -0.17 14.62 -7.40
N TYR A 116 -0.33 13.96 -6.25
CA TYR A 116 -1.36 12.95 -6.05
C TYR A 116 -2.74 13.55 -6.26
N ILE A 117 -3.59 12.86 -7.02
CA ILE A 117 -4.99 13.25 -7.21
C ILE A 117 -5.82 12.55 -6.14
N ASP A 118 -6.31 13.33 -5.19
CA ASP A 118 -7.11 12.83 -4.07
C ASP A 118 -8.28 11.96 -4.53
N GLY A 119 -8.54 10.89 -3.77
CA GLY A 119 -9.60 9.92 -4.06
C GLY A 119 -9.31 8.96 -5.23
N THR A 120 -8.09 8.94 -5.79
CA THR A 120 -7.73 8.01 -6.88
C THR A 120 -6.90 6.81 -6.45
N TYR A 121 -6.57 6.70 -5.17
CA TYR A 121 -5.88 5.52 -4.64
C TYR A 121 -6.86 4.35 -4.54
N GLU A 122 -6.50 3.21 -5.08
CA GLU A 122 -7.32 2.00 -5.05
C GLU A 122 -6.47 0.71 -4.98
N ALA A 123 -6.99 -0.30 -4.33
CA ALA A 123 -6.61 -1.69 -4.55
C ALA A 123 -7.47 -2.22 -5.70
N LEU A 124 -6.89 -2.39 -6.89
CA LEU A 124 -7.62 -2.73 -8.11
C LEU A 124 -8.35 -4.07 -7.97
N GLY A 125 -9.67 -4.05 -8.15
CA GLY A 125 -10.51 -5.24 -7.98
C GLY A 125 -11.06 -5.43 -6.57
N GLN A 126 -10.68 -4.58 -5.60
CA GLN A 126 -11.24 -4.62 -4.26
C GLN A 126 -12.57 -3.84 -4.21
N ASP A 127 -13.66 -4.54 -3.94
CA ASP A 127 -15.00 -3.94 -3.80
C ASP A 127 -15.59 -4.07 -2.38
N GLY A 128 -14.80 -4.63 -1.45
CA GLY A 128 -15.19 -4.87 -0.07
C GLY A 128 -16.16 -6.05 0.13
N SER A 129 -16.58 -6.74 -0.93
CA SER A 129 -17.61 -7.80 -0.83
C SER A 129 -17.06 -9.15 -0.34
N ASN A 130 -15.76 -9.36 -0.46
CA ASN A 130 -15.13 -10.66 -0.25
C ASN A 130 -14.21 -10.71 0.98
N PHE A 131 -14.52 -9.94 2.03
CA PHE A 131 -13.78 -10.00 3.29
C PHE A 131 -13.64 -11.46 3.78
N ASN A 132 -12.44 -11.88 4.17
CA ASN A 132 -12.10 -13.27 4.53
C ASN A 132 -12.50 -14.31 3.46
N GLY A 133 -12.63 -13.90 2.21
CA GLY A 133 -13.01 -14.76 1.09
C GLY A 133 -12.12 -14.59 -0.12
N SER A 134 -12.26 -15.50 -1.10
CA SER A 134 -11.54 -15.35 -2.36
C SER A 134 -12.11 -14.20 -3.20
N LEU A 135 -11.26 -13.54 -3.98
CA LEU A 135 -11.62 -12.40 -4.81
C LEU A 135 -12.82 -12.66 -5.74
N ASN A 136 -12.92 -13.88 -6.24
CA ASN A 136 -13.96 -14.32 -7.19
C ASN A 136 -15.12 -15.10 -6.54
N ARG A 137 -15.27 -15.02 -5.21
CA ARG A 137 -16.37 -15.72 -4.49
C ARG A 137 -17.74 -15.18 -4.86
N THR A 138 -17.82 -13.86 -5.09
CA THR A 138 -19.04 -13.18 -5.56
C THR A 138 -18.72 -12.39 -6.84
N GLN A 139 -19.76 -11.94 -7.54
CA GLN A 139 -19.56 -11.01 -8.65
C GLN A 139 -18.86 -9.75 -8.14
N ASN A 140 -17.78 -9.36 -8.80
CA ASN A 140 -17.02 -8.16 -8.43
C ASN A 140 -17.75 -6.90 -8.88
N GLY A 141 -17.90 -5.92 -7.98
CA GLY A 141 -18.58 -4.66 -8.23
C GLY A 141 -17.68 -3.54 -8.75
N SER A 142 -16.34 -3.70 -8.66
CA SER A 142 -15.39 -2.65 -9.03
C SER A 142 -14.74 -2.86 -10.41
N VAL A 143 -14.63 -4.11 -10.86
CA VAL A 143 -14.06 -4.46 -12.18
C VAL A 143 -14.91 -5.49 -12.89
N PRO A 144 -14.84 -5.60 -14.24
CA PRO A 144 -15.48 -6.67 -15.00
C PRO A 144 -15.02 -8.07 -14.58
N ASP A 145 -15.89 -9.07 -14.71
CA ASP A 145 -15.63 -10.45 -14.26
C ASP A 145 -14.37 -11.08 -14.89
N ASP A 146 -14.05 -10.76 -16.12
CA ASP A 146 -12.83 -11.24 -16.79
C ASP A 146 -11.57 -10.63 -16.16
N ILE A 147 -11.62 -9.37 -15.73
CA ILE A 147 -10.55 -8.71 -15.00
C ILE A 147 -10.43 -9.28 -13.57
N ALA A 148 -11.55 -9.47 -12.86
CA ALA A 148 -11.53 -10.08 -11.53
C ALA A 148 -10.92 -11.50 -11.56
N ASN A 149 -11.27 -12.30 -12.58
CA ASN A 149 -10.69 -13.62 -12.79
C ASN A 149 -9.19 -13.55 -13.16
N ALA A 150 -8.76 -12.57 -13.95
CA ALA A 150 -7.35 -12.37 -14.28
C ALA A 150 -6.55 -12.02 -13.02
N LEU A 151 -7.04 -11.10 -12.19
CA LEU A 151 -6.42 -10.72 -10.91
C LEU A 151 -6.31 -11.92 -9.97
N TYR A 152 -7.38 -12.71 -9.84
CA TYR A 152 -7.37 -13.94 -9.04
C TYR A 152 -6.32 -14.94 -9.52
N ASN A 153 -6.14 -15.12 -10.83
CA ASN A 153 -5.23 -16.15 -11.38
C ASN A 153 -3.76 -15.71 -11.43
N ILE A 154 -3.45 -14.41 -11.41
CA ILE A 154 -2.09 -13.91 -11.60
C ILE A 154 -1.30 -13.81 -10.28
N SER A 155 -1.97 -13.51 -9.18
CA SER A 155 -1.31 -13.26 -7.88
C SER A 155 -2.27 -13.49 -6.71
N ASP A 156 -1.73 -13.79 -5.54
CA ASP A 156 -2.43 -13.72 -4.26
C ASP A 156 -2.53 -12.29 -3.71
N HIS A 157 -1.89 -11.32 -4.36
CA HIS A 157 -2.04 -9.90 -4.06
C HIS A 157 -2.80 -9.15 -5.16
N LEU A 158 -3.53 -8.10 -4.75
CA LEU A 158 -4.09 -7.11 -5.66
C LEU A 158 -3.09 -5.97 -5.90
N PRO A 159 -2.99 -5.46 -7.13
CA PRO A 159 -2.18 -4.27 -7.39
C PRO A 159 -2.83 -3.03 -6.78
N VAL A 160 -2.00 -2.15 -6.21
CA VAL A 160 -2.42 -0.81 -5.80
C VAL A 160 -2.11 0.21 -6.89
N ALA A 161 -3.01 1.16 -7.08
CA ALA A 161 -2.88 2.22 -8.09
C ALA A 161 -3.27 3.58 -7.51
N MET A 162 -2.70 4.65 -8.05
CA MET A 162 -3.14 6.01 -7.82
C MET A 162 -2.81 6.89 -9.03
N HIS A 163 -3.52 7.98 -9.19
CA HIS A 163 -3.22 8.95 -10.23
C HIS A 163 -2.31 10.07 -9.71
N ILE A 164 -1.31 10.41 -10.52
CA ILE A 164 -0.43 11.56 -10.27
C ILE A 164 -0.58 12.51 -11.45
N GLN A 165 -0.96 13.74 -11.17
CA GLN A 165 -0.93 14.84 -12.14
C GLN A 165 0.50 15.35 -12.27
N VAL A 166 0.96 15.51 -13.52
CA VAL A 166 2.27 16.11 -13.81
C VAL A 166 2.04 17.45 -14.50
N ASN A 167 2.48 18.53 -13.86
CA ASN A 167 2.40 19.88 -14.42
C ASN A 167 3.61 20.13 -15.34
N LYS A 168 3.35 20.52 -16.59
CA LYS A 168 4.41 20.74 -17.61
C LYS A 168 5.30 21.96 -17.34
N ASN A 169 4.87 22.87 -16.46
CA ASN A 169 5.65 24.03 -16.01
C ASN A 169 5.61 24.06 -14.47
N PRO A 170 6.61 23.49 -13.78
CA PRO A 170 6.85 23.87 -12.40
C PRO A 170 7.26 25.36 -12.43
N GLY A 171 6.49 26.18 -11.74
CA GLY A 171 6.74 27.62 -11.60
C GLY A 171 8.06 27.91 -10.90
#